data_999ca6af0b1eec585782fa3d717dc0f6
#
_entry.id   999ca6af0b1eec585782fa3d717dc0f6
#
_cell.length_a   1.000
_cell.length_b   1.000
_cell.length_c   1.000
_cell.angle_alpha   90.00
_cell.angle_beta   90.00
_cell.angle_gamma   90.00
#
_symmetry.space_group_name_H-M   'P 1'
#
loop_
_entity.id
_entity.type
_entity.pdbx_description
1 polymer ?
#
loop_
_entity_poly.entity_id
_entity_poly.type
_entity_poly.pdbx_seq_one_letter_code
_entity_poly.pdbx_strand_id
1 'polypeptide(L)'
;MRFMDLLFTFPGILLAMLIVAMLGVSTVNATIAISVWSIPNFARMTRGKVLQIKEEDYIMAIRSLGARDTRILLCHVLVNALPVIIVIATMRMASSIMSIATLSYLGLGSPPPTPEWGGMISIAKDYMWDRPSLIIIPGVVVMITVICFNILGDKLRDILDPSLKD
;
A
#
# COMPACT_ATOMS: atom_id res chain seq x y z
N MET A 1 5.57 -17.53 -5.73
CA MET A 1 6.11 -16.97 -4.47
C MET A 1 7.60 -16.70 -4.55
N ARG A 2 8.43 -17.57 -5.13
CA ARG A 2 9.90 -17.33 -5.21
C ARG A 2 10.29 -15.96 -5.77
N PHE A 3 9.60 -15.48 -6.80
CA PHE A 3 9.82 -14.13 -7.34
C PHE A 3 9.48 -13.01 -6.33
N MET A 4 8.42 -13.19 -5.53
CA MET A 4 8.06 -12.24 -4.47
C MET A 4 9.11 -12.23 -3.35
N ASP A 5 9.68 -13.40 -3.04
CA ASP A 5 10.73 -13.51 -2.03
C ASP A 5 12.03 -12.83 -2.48
N LEU A 6 12.37 -12.89 -3.77
CA LEU A 6 13.49 -12.13 -4.35
C LEU A 6 13.30 -10.62 -4.18
N LEU A 7 12.10 -10.09 -4.44
CA LEU A 7 11.81 -8.67 -4.25
C LEU A 7 11.94 -8.23 -2.78
N PHE A 8 11.67 -9.13 -1.84
CA PHE A 8 11.84 -8.86 -0.41
C PHE A 8 13.28 -8.80 0.07
N THR A 9 14.25 -9.35 -0.67
CA THR A 9 15.66 -9.26 -0.27
C THR A 9 16.20 -7.84 -0.37
N PHE A 10 15.54 -6.99 -1.18
CA PHE A 10 15.93 -5.59 -1.31
C PHE A 10 15.20 -4.72 -0.27
N PRO A 11 15.91 -3.81 0.42
CA PRO A 11 15.26 -2.77 1.21
C PRO A 11 14.33 -1.96 0.30
N GLY A 12 13.02 -1.89 0.67
CA GLY A 12 11.97 -1.41 -0.24
C GLY A 12 12.18 -0.02 -0.80
N ILE A 13 12.64 0.93 0.05
CA ILE A 13 12.91 2.30 -0.41
C ILE A 13 14.09 2.33 -1.42
N LEU A 14 15.11 1.49 -1.22
CA LEU A 14 16.25 1.41 -2.14
C LEU A 14 15.83 0.82 -3.49
N LEU A 15 14.95 -0.19 -3.49
CA LEU A 15 14.38 -0.73 -4.72
C LEU A 15 13.56 0.34 -5.45
N ALA A 16 12.75 1.11 -4.74
CA ALA A 16 11.98 2.19 -5.33
C ALA A 16 12.89 3.29 -5.91
N MET A 17 13.94 3.67 -5.19
CA MET A 17 14.94 4.63 -5.69
C MET A 17 15.63 4.13 -6.97
N LEU A 18 16.00 2.85 -7.01
CA LEU A 18 16.61 2.24 -8.20
C LEU A 18 15.66 2.29 -9.41
N ILE A 19 14.38 1.95 -9.20
CA ILE A 19 13.37 1.98 -10.27
C ILE A 19 13.18 3.41 -10.79
N VAL A 20 13.07 4.41 -9.91
CA VAL A 20 12.93 5.82 -10.32
C VAL A 20 14.20 6.30 -11.05
N ALA A 21 15.38 5.90 -10.59
CA ALA A 21 16.64 6.25 -11.27
C ALA A 21 16.71 5.70 -12.71
N MET A 22 16.11 4.53 -12.96
CA MET A 22 16.04 3.93 -14.30
C MET A 22 14.94 4.53 -15.19
N LEU A 23 13.77 4.85 -14.61
CA LEU A 23 12.60 5.35 -15.35
C LEU A 23 12.60 6.87 -15.53
N GLY A 24 13.42 7.57 -14.75
CA GLY A 24 13.44 9.03 -14.66
C GLY A 24 12.59 9.58 -13.52
N VAL A 25 12.89 10.82 -13.14
CA VAL A 25 12.29 11.52 -11.99
C VAL A 25 10.90 12.04 -12.36
N SER A 26 9.86 11.49 -11.73
CA SER A 26 8.48 12.00 -11.84
C SER A 26 7.60 11.36 -10.77
N THR A 27 6.46 11.99 -10.40
CA THR A 27 5.47 11.40 -9.47
C THR A 27 4.90 10.09 -9.99
N VAL A 28 4.71 9.98 -11.31
CA VAL A 28 4.20 8.74 -11.94
C VAL A 28 5.19 7.60 -11.74
N ASN A 29 6.47 7.82 -12.04
CA ASN A 29 7.51 6.81 -11.89
C ASN A 29 7.74 6.45 -10.41
N ALA A 30 7.68 7.42 -9.50
CA ALA A 30 7.71 7.17 -8.06
C ALA A 30 6.52 6.31 -7.62
N THR A 31 5.31 6.57 -8.14
CA THR A 31 4.12 5.76 -7.86
C THR A 31 4.27 4.34 -8.38
N ILE A 32 4.79 4.15 -9.59
CA ILE A 32 5.09 2.83 -10.15
C ILE A 32 6.10 2.09 -9.27
N ALA A 33 7.18 2.75 -8.87
CA ALA A 33 8.22 2.16 -8.03
C ALA A 33 7.69 1.69 -6.67
N ILE A 34 6.87 2.51 -5.99
CA ILE A 34 6.22 2.15 -4.72
C ILE A 34 5.20 1.03 -4.93
N SER A 35 4.48 1.03 -6.05
CA SER A 35 3.54 -0.05 -6.40
C SER A 35 4.27 -1.38 -6.55
N VAL A 36 5.36 -1.43 -7.31
CA VAL A 36 6.19 -2.65 -7.48
C VAL A 36 6.70 -3.15 -6.14
N TRP A 37 7.20 -2.29 -5.27
CA TRP A 37 7.62 -2.67 -3.93
C TRP A 37 6.46 -3.18 -3.06
N SER A 38 5.25 -2.68 -3.23
CA SER A 38 4.08 -3.08 -2.44
C SER A 38 3.52 -4.45 -2.84
N ILE A 39 3.71 -4.89 -4.10
CA ILE A 39 3.16 -6.14 -4.64
C ILE A 39 3.48 -7.36 -3.75
N PRO A 40 4.74 -7.63 -3.33
CA PRO A 40 5.05 -8.81 -2.54
C PRO A 40 4.30 -8.87 -1.21
N ASN A 41 4.19 -7.73 -0.52
CA ASN A 41 3.44 -7.62 0.73
C ASN A 41 1.97 -7.95 0.53
N PHE A 42 1.35 -7.32 -0.48
CA PHE A 42 -0.05 -7.52 -0.82
C PHE A 42 -0.34 -8.97 -1.20
N ALA A 43 0.51 -9.55 -2.05
CA ALA A 43 0.40 -10.94 -2.49
C ALA A 43 0.51 -11.93 -1.31
N ARG A 44 1.44 -11.69 -0.36
CA ARG A 44 1.62 -12.57 0.81
C ARG A 44 0.42 -12.50 1.76
N MET A 45 -0.08 -11.30 2.06
CA MET A 45 -1.24 -11.12 2.93
C MET A 45 -2.50 -11.74 2.32
N THR A 46 -2.76 -11.47 1.03
CA THR A 46 -3.89 -12.05 0.29
C THR A 46 -3.80 -13.58 0.24
N ARG A 47 -2.60 -14.13 -0.03
CA ARG A 47 -2.40 -15.59 0.00
C ARG A 47 -2.69 -16.19 1.37
N GLY A 48 -2.23 -15.55 2.45
CA GLY A 48 -2.52 -16.02 3.82
C GLY A 48 -4.02 -16.15 4.06
N LYS A 49 -4.80 -15.12 3.68
CA LYS A 49 -6.27 -15.14 3.82
C LYS A 49 -6.94 -16.19 2.94
N VAL A 50 -6.49 -16.33 1.69
CA VAL A 50 -6.99 -17.36 0.77
C VAL A 50 -6.75 -18.77 1.31
N LEU A 51 -5.57 -19.04 1.88
CA LEU A 51 -5.27 -20.34 2.49
C LEU A 51 -6.18 -20.61 3.70
N GLN A 52 -6.39 -19.62 4.56
CA GLN A 52 -7.29 -19.74 5.70
C GLN A 52 -8.72 -20.11 5.25
N ILE A 53 -9.28 -19.37 4.28
CA ILE A 53 -10.64 -19.62 3.77
C ILE A 53 -10.73 -21.01 3.11
N LYS A 54 -9.68 -21.49 2.46
CA LYS A 54 -9.68 -22.82 1.81
C LYS A 54 -9.79 -23.99 2.81
N GLU A 55 -9.45 -23.79 4.05
CA GLU A 55 -9.50 -24.79 5.13
C GLU A 55 -10.85 -24.80 5.87
N GLU A 56 -11.76 -23.86 5.55
CA GLU A 56 -13.11 -23.80 6.11
C GLU A 56 -13.97 -25.00 5.67
N ASP A 57 -14.77 -25.54 6.61
CA ASP A 57 -15.57 -26.74 6.40
C ASP A 57 -16.54 -26.63 5.23
N TYR A 58 -17.14 -25.45 5.01
CA TYR A 58 -18.04 -25.24 3.88
C TYR A 58 -17.35 -25.36 2.52
N ILE A 59 -16.07 -25.00 2.42
CA ILE A 59 -15.28 -25.20 1.18
C ILE A 59 -15.03 -26.68 0.94
N MET A 60 -14.75 -27.45 1.99
CA MET A 60 -14.59 -28.89 1.89
C MET A 60 -15.91 -29.56 1.45
N ALA A 61 -17.05 -29.12 2.00
CA ALA A 61 -18.37 -29.60 1.61
C ALA A 61 -18.68 -29.32 0.14
N ILE A 62 -18.45 -28.10 -0.35
CA ILE A 62 -18.65 -27.71 -1.75
C ILE A 62 -17.77 -28.55 -2.69
N ARG A 63 -16.53 -28.82 -2.28
CA ARG A 63 -15.61 -29.67 -3.06
C ARG A 63 -16.10 -31.10 -3.13
N SER A 64 -16.63 -31.65 -2.04
CA SER A 64 -17.19 -33.00 -1.99
C SER A 64 -18.42 -33.16 -2.88
N LEU A 65 -19.17 -32.08 -3.11
CA LEU A 65 -20.27 -31.99 -4.06
C LEU A 65 -19.83 -31.90 -5.54
N GLY A 66 -18.52 -31.97 -5.80
CA GLY A 66 -17.97 -31.99 -7.17
C GLY A 66 -17.76 -30.61 -7.80
N ALA A 67 -17.77 -29.53 -7.04
CA ALA A 67 -17.50 -28.20 -7.57
C ALA A 67 -16.04 -28.09 -8.10
N ARG A 68 -15.89 -27.45 -9.26
CA ARG A 68 -14.56 -27.22 -9.86
C ARG A 68 -13.77 -26.17 -9.04
N ASP A 69 -12.45 -26.36 -8.94
CA ASP A 69 -11.56 -25.45 -8.18
C ASP A 69 -11.66 -23.99 -8.63
N THR A 70 -11.86 -23.72 -9.92
CA THR A 70 -12.05 -22.35 -10.43
C THR A 70 -13.32 -21.71 -9.90
N ARG A 71 -14.43 -22.46 -9.79
CA ARG A 71 -15.70 -21.98 -9.21
C ARG A 71 -15.54 -21.72 -7.72
N ILE A 72 -14.89 -22.64 -6.99
CA ILE A 72 -14.58 -22.46 -5.57
C ILE A 72 -13.76 -21.17 -5.37
N LEU A 73 -12.72 -20.98 -6.17
CA LEU A 73 -11.84 -19.82 -6.07
C LEU A 73 -12.60 -18.50 -6.33
N LEU A 74 -13.32 -18.40 -7.44
CA LEU A 74 -13.93 -17.13 -7.87
C LEU A 74 -15.22 -16.80 -7.11
N CYS A 75 -16.07 -17.79 -6.83
CA CYS A 75 -17.39 -17.55 -6.23
C CYS A 75 -17.41 -17.65 -4.71
N HIS A 76 -16.44 -18.33 -4.10
CA HIS A 76 -16.44 -18.54 -2.65
C HIS A 76 -15.20 -17.93 -1.98
N VAL A 77 -14.00 -18.31 -2.43
CA VAL A 77 -12.77 -17.86 -1.76
C VAL A 77 -12.51 -16.37 -2.00
N LEU A 78 -12.57 -15.91 -3.25
CA LEU A 78 -12.31 -14.52 -3.60
C LEU A 78 -13.34 -13.57 -2.97
N VAL A 79 -14.62 -13.92 -3.03
CA VAL A 79 -15.70 -13.11 -2.46
C VAL A 79 -15.53 -12.94 -0.96
N ASN A 80 -15.17 -14.01 -0.24
CA ASN A 80 -14.93 -13.96 1.21
C ASN A 80 -13.57 -13.33 1.58
N ALA A 81 -12.60 -13.29 0.65
CA ALA A 81 -11.33 -12.59 0.85
C ALA A 81 -11.42 -11.08 0.56
N LEU A 82 -12.36 -10.64 -0.29
CA LEU A 82 -12.52 -9.25 -0.73
C LEU A 82 -12.56 -8.24 0.42
N PRO A 83 -13.34 -8.42 1.49
CA PRO A 83 -13.37 -7.50 2.62
C PRO A 83 -11.97 -7.22 3.18
N VAL A 84 -11.21 -8.28 3.44
CA VAL A 84 -9.85 -8.17 3.98
C VAL A 84 -8.90 -7.51 2.97
N ILE A 85 -9.04 -7.82 1.67
CA ILE A 85 -8.25 -7.20 0.60
C ILE A 85 -8.49 -5.70 0.55
N ILE A 86 -9.74 -5.24 0.68
CA ILE A 86 -10.11 -3.81 0.69
C ILE A 86 -9.47 -3.11 1.89
N VAL A 87 -9.54 -3.69 3.08
CA VAL A 87 -8.90 -3.15 4.28
C VAL A 87 -7.40 -3.01 4.09
N ILE A 88 -6.74 -4.08 3.62
CA ILE A 88 -5.29 -4.05 3.34
C ILE A 88 -4.95 -2.96 2.32
N ALA A 89 -5.73 -2.83 1.24
CA ALA A 89 -5.53 -1.82 0.22
C ALA A 89 -5.61 -0.40 0.81
N THR A 90 -6.62 -0.12 1.64
CA THR A 90 -6.82 1.20 2.26
C THR A 90 -5.65 1.55 3.19
N MET A 91 -5.22 0.62 4.05
CA MET A 91 -4.07 0.82 4.93
C MET A 91 -2.76 1.03 4.14
N ARG A 92 -2.62 0.35 3.00
CA ARG A 92 -1.46 0.54 2.11
C ARG A 92 -1.46 1.89 1.40
N MET A 93 -2.60 2.50 1.15
CA MET A 93 -2.65 3.87 0.62
C MET A 93 -1.97 4.87 1.55
N ALA A 94 -2.22 4.80 2.87
CA ALA A 94 -1.55 5.64 3.86
C ALA A 94 -0.01 5.50 3.81
N SER A 95 0.49 4.27 3.82
CA SER A 95 1.94 4.01 3.77
C SER A 95 2.56 4.39 2.41
N SER A 96 1.81 4.25 1.30
CA SER A 96 2.28 4.64 -0.03
C SER A 96 2.40 6.16 -0.15
N ILE A 97 1.46 6.94 0.38
CA ILE A 97 1.53 8.41 0.41
C ILE A 97 2.80 8.86 1.14
N MET A 98 3.08 8.28 2.33
CA MET A 98 4.31 8.58 3.07
C MET A 98 5.57 8.21 2.29
N SER A 99 5.57 7.06 1.62
CA SER A 99 6.72 6.59 0.84
C SER A 99 6.98 7.47 -0.39
N ILE A 100 5.92 7.91 -1.09
CA ILE A 100 6.04 8.85 -2.22
C ILE A 100 6.55 10.19 -1.73
N ALA A 101 6.02 10.73 -0.62
CA ALA A 101 6.51 11.98 -0.04
C ALA A 101 8.00 11.88 0.37
N THR A 102 8.43 10.71 0.87
CA THR A 102 9.84 10.46 1.20
C THR A 102 10.72 10.43 -0.05
N LEU A 103 10.29 9.75 -1.13
CA LEU A 103 11.03 9.77 -2.40
C LEU A 103 11.13 11.18 -2.97
N SER A 104 10.05 11.94 -2.90
CA SER A 104 10.01 13.33 -3.38
C SER A 104 10.89 14.25 -2.53
N TYR A 105 10.92 14.06 -1.21
CA TYR A 105 11.85 14.73 -0.32
C TYR A 105 13.32 14.46 -0.69
N LEU A 106 13.61 13.25 -1.15
CA LEU A 106 14.95 12.85 -1.64
C LEU A 106 15.24 13.32 -3.07
N GLY A 107 14.35 14.10 -3.69
CA GLY A 107 14.52 14.63 -5.04
C GLY A 107 14.12 13.67 -6.18
N LEU A 108 13.44 12.57 -5.85
CA LEU A 108 13.00 11.55 -6.81
C LEU A 108 11.51 11.65 -7.17
N GLY A 109 10.83 12.71 -6.72
CA GLY A 109 9.46 13.08 -7.10
C GLY A 109 9.40 13.93 -8.36
N SER A 110 8.30 14.70 -8.54
CA SER A 110 8.20 15.64 -9.65
C SER A 110 9.10 16.85 -9.44
N PRO A 111 9.84 17.28 -10.49
CA PRO A 111 10.61 18.50 -10.40
C PRO A 111 9.71 19.74 -10.31
N PRO A 112 10.19 20.84 -9.73
CA PRO A 112 9.51 22.13 -9.77
C PRO A 112 9.22 22.55 -11.22
N PRO A 113 8.08 23.22 -11.50
CA PRO A 113 7.14 23.84 -10.57
C PRO A 113 5.98 22.94 -10.12
N THR A 114 6.02 21.64 -10.35
CA THR A 114 4.92 20.73 -9.98
C THR A 114 4.72 20.72 -8.47
N PRO A 115 3.52 21.08 -7.94
CA PRO A 115 3.28 21.13 -6.51
C PRO A 115 3.19 19.72 -5.93
N GLU A 116 4.05 19.42 -4.97
CA GLU A 116 4.11 18.12 -4.28
C GLU A 116 4.62 18.31 -2.85
N TRP A 117 3.92 17.73 -1.87
CA TRP A 117 4.22 17.96 -0.46
C TRP A 117 5.65 17.56 -0.07
N GLY A 118 6.13 16.39 -0.53
CA GLY A 118 7.51 15.95 -0.27
C GLY A 118 8.56 16.86 -0.90
N GLY A 119 8.33 17.30 -2.13
CA GLY A 119 9.16 18.29 -2.83
C GLY A 119 9.15 19.65 -2.14
N MET A 120 7.99 20.11 -1.65
CA MET A 120 7.88 21.34 -0.87
C MET A 120 8.74 21.28 0.40
N ILE A 121 8.69 20.16 1.15
CA ILE A 121 9.52 19.94 2.34
C ILE A 121 11.00 19.94 1.96
N SER A 122 11.36 19.32 0.84
CA SER A 122 12.75 19.26 0.37
C SER A 122 13.33 20.64 0.05
N ILE A 123 12.56 21.49 -0.63
CA ILE A 123 12.99 22.86 -0.94
C ILE A 123 13.03 23.71 0.33
N ALA A 124 12.08 23.54 1.24
CA ALA A 124 11.96 24.34 2.44
C ALA A 124 13.02 24.03 3.50
N LYS A 125 13.75 22.91 3.41
CA LYS A 125 14.78 22.51 4.40
C LYS A 125 15.89 23.57 4.56
N ASP A 126 16.23 24.29 3.48
CA ASP A 126 17.28 25.30 3.49
C ASP A 126 16.84 26.57 4.24
N TYR A 127 15.52 26.75 4.42
CA TYR A 127 14.89 27.87 5.15
C TYR A 127 14.38 27.47 6.54
N MET A 128 14.75 26.29 7.04
CA MET A 128 14.19 25.71 8.26
C MET A 128 14.38 26.61 9.49
N TRP A 129 15.52 27.29 9.58
CA TRP A 129 15.85 28.18 10.71
C TRP A 129 15.16 29.54 10.62
N ASP A 130 14.97 30.06 9.40
CA ASP A 130 14.37 31.38 9.19
C ASP A 130 12.86 31.34 9.09
N ARG A 131 12.32 30.27 8.45
CA ARG A 131 10.90 30.10 8.16
C ARG A 131 10.43 28.66 8.37
N PRO A 132 10.35 28.17 9.61
CA PRO A 132 9.97 26.77 9.91
C PRO A 132 8.58 26.40 9.41
N SER A 133 7.67 27.38 9.24
CA SER A 133 6.32 27.15 8.71
C SER A 133 6.30 26.52 7.31
N LEU A 134 7.33 26.78 6.49
CA LEU A 134 7.42 26.22 5.15
C LEU A 134 7.56 24.69 5.15
N ILE A 135 8.13 24.11 6.22
CA ILE A 135 8.25 22.66 6.41
C ILE A 135 7.05 22.13 7.17
N ILE A 136 6.63 22.85 8.23
CA ILE A 136 5.57 22.37 9.12
C ILE A 136 4.24 22.24 8.38
N ILE A 137 3.88 23.22 7.54
CA ILE A 137 2.59 23.19 6.84
C ILE A 137 2.43 21.97 5.94
N PRO A 138 3.30 21.70 4.94
CA PRO A 138 3.17 20.51 4.12
C PRO A 138 3.34 19.21 4.91
N GLY A 139 4.20 19.20 5.94
CA GLY A 139 4.36 18.06 6.83
C GLY A 139 3.07 17.71 7.59
N VAL A 140 2.38 18.72 8.14
CA VAL A 140 1.07 18.53 8.80
C VAL A 140 0.00 18.04 7.83
N VAL A 141 -0.01 18.54 6.59
CA VAL A 141 -0.96 18.07 5.56
C VAL A 141 -0.73 16.58 5.23
N VAL A 142 0.52 16.16 5.04
CA VAL A 142 0.85 14.74 4.84
C VAL A 142 0.42 13.92 6.06
N MET A 143 0.73 14.37 7.26
CA MET A 143 0.36 13.69 8.51
C MET A 143 -1.16 13.50 8.62
N ILE A 144 -1.94 14.55 8.42
CA ILE A 144 -3.41 14.49 8.48
C ILE A 144 -3.93 13.52 7.42
N THR A 145 -3.42 13.59 6.20
CA THR A 145 -3.84 12.69 5.11
C THR A 145 -3.58 11.24 5.47
N VAL A 146 -2.41 10.91 5.99
CA VAL A 146 -2.04 9.55 6.42
C VAL A 146 -2.95 9.07 7.56
N ILE A 147 -3.23 9.93 8.56
CA ILE A 147 -4.15 9.62 9.68
C ILE A 147 -5.55 9.34 9.15
N CYS A 148 -6.09 10.16 8.22
CA CYS A 148 -7.41 9.94 7.64
C CYS A 148 -7.51 8.58 6.93
N PHE A 149 -6.51 8.19 6.14
CA PHE A 149 -6.49 6.88 5.49
C PHE A 149 -6.36 5.72 6.48
N ASN A 150 -5.61 5.87 7.56
CA ASN A 150 -5.53 4.85 8.61
C ASN A 150 -6.88 4.68 9.34
N ILE A 151 -7.51 5.79 9.75
CA ILE A 151 -8.84 5.75 10.40
C ILE A 151 -9.88 5.12 9.46
N LEU A 152 -9.83 5.48 8.15
CA LEU A 152 -10.73 4.87 7.17
C LEU A 152 -10.48 3.36 7.05
N GLY A 153 -9.22 2.93 7.03
CA GLY A 153 -8.86 1.51 6.98
C GLY A 153 -9.35 0.74 8.21
N ASP A 154 -9.17 1.31 9.41
CA ASP A 154 -9.64 0.72 10.66
C ASP A 154 -11.19 0.61 10.68
N LYS A 155 -11.89 1.66 10.27
CA LYS A 155 -13.37 1.63 10.19
C LYS A 155 -13.88 0.65 9.14
N LEU A 156 -13.22 0.53 8.01
CA LEU A 156 -13.54 -0.49 7.01
C LEU A 156 -13.32 -1.90 7.57
N ARG A 157 -12.27 -2.11 8.35
CA ARG A 157 -12.01 -3.37 9.04
C ARG A 157 -13.15 -3.71 10.01
N ASP A 158 -13.52 -2.76 10.88
CA ASP A 158 -14.60 -2.94 11.87
C ASP A 158 -15.95 -3.31 11.21
N ILE A 159 -16.24 -2.74 10.05
CA ILE A 159 -17.50 -2.98 9.33
C ILE A 159 -17.48 -4.31 8.55
N LEU A 160 -16.32 -4.62 7.94
CA LEU A 160 -16.18 -5.74 6.99
C LEU A 160 -15.73 -7.05 7.66
N ASP A 161 -15.25 -7.00 8.91
CA ASP A 161 -14.84 -8.20 9.65
C ASP A 161 -16.02 -8.78 10.42
N PRO A 162 -16.58 -9.95 10.00
CA PRO A 162 -17.73 -10.56 10.66
C PRO A 162 -17.41 -11.05 12.09
N SER A 163 -16.14 -11.30 12.40
CA SER A 163 -15.71 -11.86 13.69
C SER A 163 -15.78 -10.85 14.84
N LEU A 164 -16.01 -9.58 14.57
CA LEU A 164 -16.16 -8.52 15.57
C LEU A 164 -17.61 -8.23 15.96
N LYS A 165 -18.57 -9.05 15.45
CA LYS A 165 -20.01 -8.86 15.70
C LYS A 165 -20.60 -9.81 16.76
N ASP A 166 -19.75 -10.59 17.44
CA ASP A 166 -20.13 -11.45 18.58
C ASP A 166 -19.77 -10.79 19.92
#